data_4a9199c9b6bc5d84f14f7c3f47cb99ff
#
_entry.id   4a9199c9b6bc5d84f14f7c3f47cb99ff
#
_cell.length_a   1.000
_cell.length_b   1.000
_cell.length_c   1.000
_cell.angle_alpha   90.00
_cell.angle_beta   90.00
_cell.angle_gamma   90.00
#
_symmetry.space_group_name_H-M   'P 1'
#
loop_
_entity.id
_entity.type
_entity.pdbx_description
1 polymer ?
#
loop_
_entity_poly.entity_id
_entity_poly.type
_entity_poly.pdbx_seq_one_letter_code
_entity_poly.pdbx_strand_id
1 'polypeptide(L)' 'MRNITRHTGTVERLKRMESSVNGNPRFSFTIDGYDAATGVDAMHGYCIQNFEGKNCVVELGTHYGRLTLNSIEEIVA' A
#
# COMPACT_ATOMS: atom_id res chain seq x y z
N MET A 1 8.33 -9.97 -15.91
CA MET A 1 8.27 -8.51 -15.99
C MET A 1 7.21 -7.99 -15.02
N ARG A 2 7.57 -7.01 -14.19
CA ARG A 2 6.62 -6.45 -13.23
C ARG A 2 5.75 -5.41 -13.91
N ASN A 3 4.45 -5.50 -13.72
CA ASN A 3 3.53 -4.47 -14.13
C ASN A 3 3.36 -3.51 -12.95
N ILE A 4 4.05 -2.38 -13.01
CA ILE A 4 3.94 -1.35 -11.99
C ILE A 4 3.14 -0.21 -12.58
N THR A 5 2.10 0.19 -11.86
CA THR A 5 1.27 1.33 -12.24
C THR A 5 1.31 2.39 -11.15
N ARG A 6 1.20 3.65 -11.55
CA ARG A 6 1.20 4.78 -10.62
C ARG A 6 -0.23 5.28 -10.44
N HIS A 7 -0.61 5.51 -9.19
CA HIS A 7 -1.93 5.99 -8.83
C HIS A 7 -1.82 7.16 -7.87
N THR A 8 -2.72 8.12 -8.00
CA THR A 8 -2.78 9.29 -7.12
C THR A 8 -4.15 9.34 -6.49
N GLY A 9 -4.20 9.52 -5.20
CA GLY A 9 -5.47 9.61 -4.48
C GLY A 9 -5.27 9.58 -2.97
N THR A 10 -6.37 9.49 -2.26
CA THR A 10 -6.36 9.42 -0.81
C THR A 10 -6.27 7.96 -0.36
N VAL A 11 -5.37 7.69 0.58
CA VAL A 11 -5.28 6.37 1.21
C VAL A 11 -6.45 6.23 2.16
N GLU A 12 -7.32 5.26 1.91
CA GLU A 12 -8.53 5.06 2.68
C GLU A 12 -8.71 3.58 3.05
N ARG A 13 -9.61 3.32 3.98
CA ARG A 13 -9.99 1.96 4.40
C ARG A 13 -8.80 1.13 4.81
N LEU A 14 -7.89 1.74 5.54
CA LEU A 14 -6.72 1.04 6.06
C LEU A 14 -7.17 -0.02 7.06
N LYS A 15 -6.77 -1.26 6.81
CA LYS A 15 -7.19 -2.39 7.62
C LYS A 15 -6.00 -3.30 7.89
N ARG A 16 -5.82 -3.66 9.17
CA ARG A 16 -4.77 -4.59 9.56
C ARG A 16 -5.06 -5.97 9.02
N MET A 17 -4.08 -6.52 8.34
CA MET A 17 -4.12 -7.90 7.89
C MET A 17 -3.33 -8.78 8.86
N GLU A 18 -3.42 -10.09 8.66
CA GLU A 18 -2.61 -11.03 9.42
C GLU A 18 -1.13 -10.76 9.14
N SER A 19 -0.32 -10.76 10.20
CA SER A 19 1.11 -10.52 10.08
C SER A 19 1.79 -11.62 9.28
N SER A 20 2.95 -11.30 8.67
CA SER A 20 3.76 -12.28 7.98
C SER A 20 4.30 -13.32 8.96
N VAL A 21 4.85 -14.42 8.44
CA VAL A 21 5.46 -15.46 9.28
C VAL A 21 6.62 -14.89 10.12
N ASN A 22 7.22 -13.81 9.69
CA ASN A 22 8.29 -13.14 10.44
C ASN A 22 7.76 -12.11 11.44
N GLY A 23 6.44 -11.97 11.56
CA GLY A 23 5.81 -11.06 12.51
C GLY A 23 5.71 -9.62 12.04
N ASN A 24 6.04 -9.32 10.80
CA ASN A 24 5.95 -7.96 10.29
C ASN A 24 4.50 -7.58 9.97
N PRO A 25 4.08 -6.35 10.30
CA PRO A 25 2.70 -5.93 10.09
C PRO A 25 2.37 -5.79 8.59
N ARG A 26 1.11 -6.07 8.26
CA ARG A 26 0.59 -5.91 6.91
C ARG A 26 -0.75 -5.19 6.97
N PHE A 27 -1.02 -4.38 5.96
CA PHE A 27 -2.26 -3.63 5.85
C PHE A 27 -2.82 -3.71 4.45
N SER A 28 -4.16 -3.74 4.36
CA SER A 28 -4.85 -3.48 3.09
C SER A 28 -5.39 -2.06 3.12
N PHE A 29 -5.56 -1.49 1.95
CA PHE A 29 -6.08 -0.12 1.81
C PHE A 29 -6.67 0.06 0.41
N THR A 30 -7.38 1.17 0.22
CA THR A 30 -7.84 1.56 -1.10
C THR A 30 -7.20 2.89 -1.48
N ILE A 31 -6.91 3.05 -2.75
CA ILE A 31 -6.46 4.31 -3.32
C ILE A 31 -6.97 4.41 -4.75
N ASP A 32 -7.55 5.55 -5.08
CA ASP A 32 -8.08 5.80 -6.43
C ASP A 32 -9.01 4.68 -6.92
N GLY A 33 -9.80 4.11 -6.00
CA GLY A 33 -10.72 3.02 -6.32
C GLY A 33 -10.09 1.63 -6.43
N TYR A 34 -8.80 1.51 -6.20
CA TYR A 34 -8.10 0.23 -6.27
C TYR A 34 -7.83 -0.32 -4.87
N ASP A 35 -8.05 -1.62 -4.71
CA ASP A 35 -7.69 -2.32 -3.48
C ASP A 35 -6.26 -2.80 -3.58
N ALA A 36 -5.46 -2.50 -2.58
CA ALA A 36 -4.06 -2.88 -2.54
C ALA A 36 -3.65 -3.30 -1.13
N ALA A 37 -2.47 -3.85 -1.01
CA ALA A 37 -1.93 -4.25 0.28
C ALA A 37 -0.44 -3.96 0.35
N THR A 38 0.10 -3.83 1.57
CA THR A 38 1.54 -3.73 1.75
C THR A 38 2.18 -5.09 1.44
N GLY A 39 3.40 -5.06 0.95
CA GLY A 39 4.12 -6.30 0.64
C GLY A 39 4.48 -7.08 1.90
N VAL A 40 4.69 -8.38 1.72
CA VAL A 40 5.13 -9.26 2.81
C VAL A 40 6.53 -8.79 3.25
N ASP A 41 6.69 -8.57 4.54
CA ASP A 41 7.94 -8.12 5.16
C ASP A 41 8.45 -6.78 4.61
N ALA A 42 7.57 -5.98 4.00
CA ALA A 42 7.92 -4.66 3.50
C ALA A 42 7.89 -3.63 4.63
N MET A 43 8.80 -2.65 4.55
CA MET A 43 8.83 -1.55 5.51
C MET A 43 7.53 -0.75 5.52
N HIS A 44 6.80 -0.74 4.43
CA HIS A 44 5.53 -0.03 4.32
C HIS A 44 4.50 -0.48 5.36
N GLY A 45 4.58 -1.73 5.81
CA GLY A 45 3.71 -2.22 6.86
C GLY A 45 3.85 -1.47 8.18
N TYR A 46 5.02 -0.86 8.42
CA TYR A 46 5.28 -0.08 9.63
C TYR A 46 4.90 1.39 9.48
N CYS A 47 4.80 1.90 8.27
CA CYS A 47 4.60 3.35 8.07
C CYS A 47 3.31 3.71 7.35
N ILE A 48 2.59 2.76 6.74
CA ILE A 48 1.39 3.06 5.95
C ILE A 48 0.32 3.78 6.77
N GLN A 49 0.25 3.54 8.07
CA GLN A 49 -0.71 4.22 8.94
C GLN A 49 -0.53 5.73 8.95
N ASN A 50 0.70 6.20 8.72
CA ASN A 50 1.00 7.63 8.67
C ASN A 50 0.41 8.31 7.44
N PHE A 51 -0.03 7.53 6.47
CA PHE A 51 -0.58 8.06 5.22
C PHE A 51 -2.10 7.96 5.14
N GLU A 52 -2.73 7.35 6.13
CA GLU A 52 -4.19 7.21 6.12
C GLU A 52 -4.88 8.58 6.10
N GLY A 53 -5.81 8.75 5.16
CA GLY A 53 -6.53 10.00 4.98
C GLY A 53 -5.76 11.05 4.22
N LYS A 54 -4.52 10.76 3.80
CA LYS A 54 -3.68 11.71 3.09
C LYS A 54 -3.68 11.45 1.60
N ASN A 55 -3.51 12.52 0.83
CA ASN A 55 -3.42 12.43 -0.61
C ASN A 55 -1.99 12.03 -0.99
N CYS A 56 -1.86 10.91 -1.67
CA CYS A 56 -0.56 10.31 -1.95
C CYS A 56 -0.45 9.89 -3.39
N VAL A 57 0.79 9.76 -3.86
CA VAL A 57 1.09 9.06 -5.09
C VAL A 57 1.73 7.72 -4.70
N VAL A 58 1.22 6.65 -5.28
CA VAL A 58 1.71 5.30 -4.99
C VAL A 58 2.07 4.59 -6.29
N GLU A 59 3.02 3.67 -6.18
CA GLU A 59 3.28 2.71 -7.25
C GLU A 59 2.83 1.34 -6.76
N LEU A 60 1.96 0.71 -7.54
CA LEU A 60 1.42 -0.61 -7.23
C LEU A 60 1.94 -1.62 -8.25
N GLY A 61 2.41 -2.74 -7.76
CA GLY A 61 2.82 -3.85 -8.61
C GLY A 61 1.89 -5.04 -8.39
N THR A 62 1.85 -5.95 -9.35
CA THR A 62 1.07 -7.17 -9.22
C THR A 62 1.96 -8.28 -8.65
N HIS A 63 1.48 -8.93 -7.59
CA HIS A 63 2.17 -10.04 -6.96
C HIS A 63 1.14 -11.11 -6.62
N TYR A 64 1.26 -12.27 -7.26
CA TYR A 64 0.28 -13.36 -7.16
C TYR A 64 -1.16 -12.88 -7.41
N GLY A 65 -1.34 -12.04 -8.44
CA GLY A 65 -2.65 -11.54 -8.82
C GLY A 65 -3.21 -10.44 -7.91
N ARG A 66 -2.44 -9.98 -6.93
CA ARG A 66 -2.88 -8.93 -5.99
C ARG A 66 -2.03 -7.68 -6.19
N LEU A 67 -2.68 -6.52 -6.10
CA LEU A 67 -1.97 -5.26 -6.13
C LEU A 67 -1.21 -5.06 -4.81
N THR A 68 0.08 -4.81 -4.93
CA THR A 68 0.98 -4.68 -3.78
C THR A 68 1.68 -3.34 -3.83
N LEU A 69 1.75 -2.66 -2.69
CA LEU A 69 2.39 -1.36 -2.59
C LEU A 69 3.89 -1.49 -2.85
N ASN A 70 4.37 -0.79 -3.86
CA ASN A 70 5.78 -0.75 -4.20
C ASN A 70 6.47 0.52 -3.68
N SER A 71 5.77 1.65 -3.74
CA SER A 71 6.25 2.90 -3.16
C SER A 71 5.07 3.79 -2.82
N ILE A 72 5.28 4.71 -1.87
CA ILE A 72 4.26 5.67 -1.46
C ILE A 72 4.94 6.98 -1.08
N GLU A 73 4.33 8.08 -1.50
CA GLU A 73 4.82 9.41 -1.17
C GLU A 73 3.62 10.34 -0.99
N GLU A 74 3.64 11.12 0.09
CA GLU A 74 2.58 12.08 0.33
C GLU A 74 2.73 13.28 -0.60
N ILE A 75 1.61 13.72 -1.16
CA ILE A 75 1.60 14.95 -1.96
C ILE A 75 1.39 16.12 -1.01
N VAL A 76 2.40 16.95 -0.92
CA VAL A 76 2.36 18.16 -0.10
C VAL A 76 2.11 19.34 -1.02
N ALA A 77 0.99 19.99 -0.81
CA ALA A 77 0.62 21.16 -1.62
C ALA A 77 1.38 22.40 -1.15
#